data_d8f97a0d2f95390ecdc4bd243fe73882
#
_entry.id   d8f97a0d2f95390ecdc4bd243fe73882
#
_cell.length_a   1.000
_cell.length_b   1.000
_cell.length_c   1.000
_cell.angle_alpha   90.00
_cell.angle_beta   90.00
_cell.angle_gamma   90.00
#
_symmetry.space_group_name_H-M   'P 1'
#
loop_
_entity.id
_entity.type
_entity.pdbx_description
1 polymer ?
#
loop_
_entity_poly.entity_id
_entity_poly.type
_entity_poly.pdbx_seq_one_letter_code
_entity_poly.pdbx_strand_id
1 'polypeptide(L)'
;FVHLAEAVKGRGSFPVVAVGRIKRPEMADEIIRDRKADMVALGRSLLADPQWPAKARRGAARTIRPCIGCCLGCIHAVFQLEPGGCVVNPDVGREYLLPARIETAVEPRKCLVVGAGPAGLAAARMLALRGHAVAVCDRQPQAGGALRLASKPPGRSELMDILNYFMEELAGLNVDMRLNRALDEELLRTL
;
A
#
# COMPACT_ATOMS: atom_id res chain seq x y z
N PHE A 1 -14.97 15.27 -0.81
CA PHE A 1 -14.69 16.46 0.04
C PHE A 1 -14.08 17.61 -0.78
N VAL A 2 -13.44 17.35 -1.95
CA VAL A 2 -12.81 18.37 -2.79
C VAL A 2 -13.83 19.43 -3.23
N HIS A 3 -15.05 19.04 -3.59
CA HIS A 3 -16.14 19.97 -3.96
C HIS A 3 -16.48 21.00 -2.86
N LEU A 4 -16.28 20.63 -1.58
CA LEU A 4 -16.48 21.57 -0.46
C LEU A 4 -15.36 22.62 -0.42
N ALA A 5 -14.11 22.20 -0.63
CA ALA A 5 -12.97 23.11 -0.73
C ALA A 5 -13.13 24.07 -1.90
N GLU A 6 -13.55 23.58 -3.06
CA GLU A 6 -13.85 24.36 -4.26
C GLU A 6 -14.94 25.40 -4.00
N ALA A 7 -16.06 25.01 -3.35
CA ALA A 7 -17.13 25.93 -3.00
C ALA A 7 -16.68 27.04 -2.04
N VAL A 8 -15.80 26.72 -1.09
CA VAL A 8 -15.21 27.71 -0.15
C VAL A 8 -14.25 28.64 -0.90
N LYS A 9 -13.41 28.10 -1.80
CA LYS A 9 -12.46 28.89 -2.60
C LYS A 9 -13.16 29.91 -3.48
N GLY A 10 -14.34 29.59 -4.01
CA GLY A 10 -15.15 30.52 -4.81
C GLY A 10 -15.75 31.68 -4.03
N ARG A 11 -15.65 31.71 -2.70
CA ARG A 11 -16.29 32.73 -1.82
C ARG A 11 -15.34 33.72 -1.18
N GLY A 12 -14.02 33.59 -1.39
CA GLY A 12 -13.04 34.48 -0.76
C GLY A 12 -11.67 34.46 -1.39
N SER A 13 -10.82 35.39 -0.96
CA SER A 13 -9.43 35.53 -1.43
C SER A 13 -8.39 34.86 -0.52
N PHE A 14 -8.81 34.10 0.49
CA PHE A 14 -7.93 33.37 1.40
C PHE A 14 -7.46 32.02 0.83
N PRO A 15 -6.30 31.54 1.25
CA PRO A 15 -5.82 30.23 0.84
C PRO A 15 -6.73 29.09 1.33
N VAL A 16 -7.03 28.13 0.48
CA VAL A 16 -7.87 26.96 0.77
C VAL A 16 -7.04 25.69 0.64
N VAL A 17 -7.09 24.85 1.67
CA VAL A 17 -6.44 23.53 1.71
C VAL A 17 -7.51 22.44 1.57
N ALA A 18 -7.47 21.65 0.49
CA ALA A 18 -8.34 20.50 0.34
C ALA A 18 -7.79 19.32 1.16
N VAL A 19 -8.68 18.67 1.91
CA VAL A 19 -8.34 17.48 2.71
C VAL A 19 -9.41 16.41 2.56
N GLY A 20 -9.01 15.16 2.64
CA GLY A 20 -9.92 14.01 2.68
C GLY A 20 -9.88 13.14 1.44
N ARG A 21 -9.41 11.90 1.63
CA ARG A 21 -9.34 10.82 0.64
C ARG A 21 -8.51 11.14 -0.61
N ILE A 22 -7.56 12.05 -0.50
CA ILE A 22 -6.55 12.29 -1.53
C ILE A 22 -5.51 11.18 -1.39
N LYS A 23 -5.49 10.23 -2.31
CA LYS A 23 -4.69 9.01 -2.20
C LYS A 23 -3.56 8.92 -3.22
N ARG A 24 -3.72 9.55 -4.38
CA ARG A 24 -2.78 9.49 -5.49
C ARG A 24 -2.27 10.87 -5.85
N PRO A 25 -1.01 10.97 -6.31
CA PRO A 25 -0.42 12.25 -6.76
C PRO A 25 -1.23 12.93 -7.86
N GLU A 26 -1.72 12.16 -8.83
CA GLU A 26 -2.50 12.68 -9.95
C GLU A 26 -3.77 13.41 -9.46
N MET A 27 -4.45 12.85 -8.43
CA MET A 27 -5.60 13.51 -7.83
C MET A 27 -5.21 14.81 -7.12
N ALA A 28 -4.05 14.86 -6.47
CA ALA A 28 -3.55 16.09 -5.84
C ALA A 28 -3.24 17.15 -6.89
N ASP A 29 -2.58 16.77 -7.97
CA ASP A 29 -2.24 17.67 -9.09
C ASP A 29 -3.49 18.20 -9.79
N GLU A 30 -4.50 17.35 -10.02
CA GLU A 30 -5.79 17.75 -10.58
C GLU A 30 -6.49 18.81 -9.71
N ILE A 31 -6.51 18.64 -8.39
CA ILE A 31 -7.13 19.61 -7.48
C ILE A 31 -6.49 20.99 -7.61
N ILE A 32 -5.15 21.05 -7.69
CA ILE A 32 -4.41 22.30 -7.79
C ILE A 32 -4.52 22.90 -9.20
N ARG A 33 -4.30 22.09 -10.24
CA ARG A 33 -4.39 22.50 -11.64
C ARG A 33 -5.76 23.10 -11.97
N ASP A 34 -6.83 22.44 -11.52
CA ASP A 34 -8.21 22.85 -11.75
C ASP A 34 -8.65 23.98 -10.80
N ARG A 35 -7.73 24.52 -9.98
CA ARG A 35 -7.97 25.61 -9.03
C ARG A 35 -9.09 25.33 -8.01
N LYS A 36 -9.32 24.05 -7.67
CA LYS A 36 -10.30 23.65 -6.66
C LYS A 36 -9.84 23.94 -5.23
N ALA A 37 -8.53 24.01 -5.02
CA ALA A 37 -7.87 24.45 -3.80
C ALA A 37 -6.48 25.01 -4.12
N ASP A 38 -5.84 25.66 -3.15
CA ASP A 38 -4.46 26.16 -3.27
C ASP A 38 -3.43 25.14 -2.84
N MET A 39 -3.83 24.27 -1.90
CA MET A 39 -2.98 23.21 -1.33
C MET A 39 -3.81 21.96 -1.06
N VAL A 40 -3.13 20.85 -0.86
CA VAL A 40 -3.74 19.61 -0.39
C VAL A 40 -3.11 19.17 0.93
N ALA A 41 -3.91 18.58 1.82
CA ALA A 41 -3.44 17.96 3.05
C ALA A 41 -3.69 16.45 3.03
N LEU A 42 -2.69 15.69 3.43
CA LEU A 42 -2.69 14.24 3.45
C LEU A 42 -2.62 13.73 4.90
N GLY A 43 -3.65 13.08 5.38
CA GLY A 43 -3.63 12.42 6.69
C GLY A 43 -3.35 10.93 6.55
N ARG A 44 -4.41 10.11 6.38
CA ARG A 44 -4.29 8.65 6.31
C ARG A 44 -3.42 8.13 5.17
N SER A 45 -3.25 8.88 4.09
CA SER A 45 -2.33 8.54 3.00
C SER A 45 -0.87 8.56 3.48
N LEU A 46 -0.51 9.50 4.38
CA LEU A 46 0.82 9.53 5.00
C LEU A 46 1.00 8.45 6.08
N LEU A 47 -0.07 8.06 6.79
CA LEU A 47 -0.01 6.88 7.66
C LEU A 47 0.22 5.60 6.85
N ALA A 48 -0.42 5.46 5.71
CA ALA A 48 -0.22 4.32 4.82
C ALA A 48 1.18 4.31 4.20
N ASP A 49 1.68 5.46 3.77
CA ASP A 49 3.01 5.62 3.20
C ASP A 49 3.64 6.98 3.57
N PRO A 50 4.53 7.03 4.56
CA PRO A 50 5.21 8.27 4.94
C PRO A 50 6.12 8.83 3.84
N GLN A 51 6.52 7.99 2.86
CA GLN A 51 7.32 8.40 1.70
C GLN A 51 6.47 8.93 0.54
N TRP A 52 5.15 9.05 0.71
CA TRP A 52 4.24 9.48 -0.34
C TRP A 52 4.72 10.74 -1.09
N PRO A 53 5.08 11.87 -0.42
CA PRO A 53 5.52 13.07 -1.14
C PRO A 53 6.84 12.86 -1.89
N ALA A 54 7.78 12.13 -1.29
CA ALA A 54 9.06 11.83 -1.92
C ALA A 54 8.90 10.92 -3.15
N LYS A 55 8.02 9.93 -3.09
CA LYS A 55 7.68 9.05 -4.21
C LYS A 55 6.95 9.82 -5.31
N ALA A 56 5.97 10.66 -4.96
CA ALA A 56 5.28 11.53 -5.91
C ALA A 56 6.26 12.41 -6.68
N ARG A 57 7.18 13.10 -5.96
CA ARG A 57 8.19 13.97 -6.57
C ARG A 57 9.13 13.25 -7.56
N ARG A 58 9.39 11.96 -7.34
CA ARG A 58 10.23 11.14 -8.22
C ARG A 58 9.47 10.49 -9.39
N GLY A 59 8.16 10.73 -9.51
CA GLY A 59 7.33 10.04 -10.50
C GLY A 59 7.06 8.57 -10.19
N ALA A 60 7.33 8.12 -8.96
CA ALA A 60 7.17 6.73 -8.52
C ALA A 60 5.78 6.47 -7.88
N ALA A 61 4.72 7.03 -8.44
CA ALA A 61 3.36 6.98 -7.90
C ALA A 61 2.85 5.56 -7.66
N ARG A 62 3.20 4.61 -8.53
CA ARG A 62 2.79 3.20 -8.45
C ARG A 62 3.38 2.47 -7.25
N THR A 63 4.50 2.94 -6.70
CA THR A 63 5.15 2.37 -5.51
C THR A 63 4.63 2.99 -4.21
N ILE A 64 3.68 3.92 -4.27
CA ILE A 64 3.03 4.48 -3.09
C ILE A 64 2.08 3.44 -2.50
N ARG A 65 2.30 3.08 -1.23
CA ARG A 65 1.39 2.20 -0.50
C ARG A 65 0.06 2.91 -0.25
N PRO A 66 -1.06 2.40 -0.78
CA PRO A 66 -2.33 3.13 -0.75
C PRO A 66 -3.03 3.01 0.60
N CYS A 67 -3.68 4.10 1.05
CA CYS A 67 -4.71 4.00 2.09
C CYS A 67 -5.98 3.38 1.49
N ILE A 68 -6.40 2.24 2.02
CA ILE A 68 -7.61 1.52 1.58
C ILE A 68 -8.90 1.98 2.27
N GLY A 69 -8.85 3.06 3.04
CA GLY A 69 -10.03 3.66 3.66
C GLY A 69 -10.72 2.83 4.75
N CYS A 70 -10.10 1.75 5.26
CA CYS A 70 -10.69 0.81 6.21
C CYS A 70 -10.95 1.39 7.60
N CYS A 71 -10.20 2.42 8.01
CA CYS A 71 -10.26 3.09 9.31
C CYS A 71 -10.00 2.19 10.55
N LEU A 72 -9.62 0.92 10.39
CA LEU A 72 -9.53 -0.06 11.48
C LEU A 72 -8.40 0.25 12.48
N GLY A 73 -7.18 0.45 12.00
CA GLY A 73 -6.03 0.67 12.88
C GLY A 73 -5.76 2.14 13.21
N CYS A 74 -6.37 3.08 12.50
CA CYS A 74 -6.13 4.50 12.69
C CYS A 74 -7.33 5.17 13.38
N ILE A 75 -8.43 5.43 12.68
CA ILE A 75 -9.58 6.17 13.23
C ILE A 75 -10.25 5.41 14.37
N HIS A 76 -10.45 4.09 14.21
CA HIS A 76 -11.06 3.26 15.25
C HIS A 76 -10.21 3.27 16.54
N ALA A 77 -8.90 3.08 16.43
CA ALA A 77 -8.00 3.09 17.59
C ALA A 77 -8.06 4.43 18.37
N VAL A 78 -8.15 5.57 17.67
CA VAL A 78 -8.32 6.88 18.33
C VAL A 78 -9.58 6.92 19.18
N PHE A 79 -10.71 6.43 18.67
CA PHE A 79 -11.98 6.40 19.42
C PHE A 79 -11.99 5.39 20.56
N GLN A 80 -11.13 4.37 20.51
CA GLN A 80 -10.98 3.39 21.59
C GLN A 80 -9.87 3.77 22.59
N LEU A 81 -9.18 4.89 22.38
CA LEU A 81 -8.00 5.30 23.15
C LEU A 81 -6.89 4.22 23.13
N GLU A 82 -6.79 3.51 22.03
CA GLU A 82 -5.77 2.49 21.78
C GLU A 82 -4.60 3.05 20.95
N PRO A 83 -3.41 2.42 21.00
CA PRO A 83 -2.29 2.81 20.15
C PRO A 83 -2.67 2.76 18.67
N GLY A 84 -2.38 3.84 17.94
CA GLY A 84 -2.65 3.93 16.50
C GLY A 84 -1.84 2.93 15.68
N GLY A 85 -2.43 2.49 14.56
CA GLY A 85 -1.81 1.57 13.62
C GLY A 85 -2.39 1.72 12.22
N CYS A 86 -1.89 0.92 11.28
CA CYS A 86 -2.43 0.86 9.93
C CYS A 86 -2.38 -0.56 9.40
N VAL A 87 -3.49 -1.06 8.81
CA VAL A 87 -3.55 -2.43 8.28
C VAL A 87 -2.68 -2.65 7.04
N VAL A 88 -2.32 -1.60 6.33
CA VAL A 88 -1.45 -1.68 5.14
C VAL A 88 -0.01 -1.25 5.42
N ASN A 89 0.23 -0.59 6.54
CA ASN A 89 1.57 -0.18 6.99
C ASN A 89 1.83 -0.67 8.41
N PRO A 90 2.58 -1.78 8.57
CA PRO A 90 2.84 -2.37 9.88
C PRO A 90 3.73 -1.51 10.78
N ASP A 91 4.39 -0.50 10.23
CA ASP A 91 5.36 0.32 10.93
C ASP A 91 4.71 1.44 11.75
N VAL A 92 3.46 1.82 11.42
CA VAL A 92 2.74 2.92 12.09
C VAL A 92 2.63 2.69 13.59
N GLY A 93 3.12 3.67 14.37
CA GLY A 93 3.14 3.63 15.83
C GLY A 93 4.22 2.72 16.42
N ARG A 94 5.10 2.15 15.58
CA ARG A 94 6.21 1.27 15.96
C ARG A 94 7.55 1.71 15.38
N GLU A 95 7.62 2.89 14.79
CA GLU A 95 8.79 3.41 14.10
C GLU A 95 10.02 3.44 15.01
N TYR A 96 9.82 3.65 16.32
CA TYR A 96 10.88 3.67 17.32
C TYR A 96 11.43 2.26 17.66
N LEU A 97 10.72 1.19 17.32
CA LEU A 97 11.14 -0.20 17.54
C LEU A 97 11.82 -0.81 16.33
N LEU A 98 11.67 -0.18 15.16
CA LEU A 98 12.11 -0.74 13.90
C LEU A 98 13.42 -0.07 13.46
N PRO A 99 14.35 -0.80 12.86
CA PRO A 99 15.53 -0.19 12.29
C PRO A 99 15.13 0.79 11.18
N ALA A 100 15.83 1.92 11.11
CA ALA A 100 15.59 2.96 10.10
C ALA A 100 15.70 2.44 8.65
N ARG A 101 16.33 1.28 8.46
CA ARG A 101 16.45 0.56 7.20
C ARG A 101 16.20 -0.93 7.42
N ILE A 102 15.58 -1.56 6.43
CA ILE A 102 15.50 -3.03 6.36
C ILE A 102 16.92 -3.54 6.16
N GLU A 103 17.40 -4.32 7.13
CA GLU A 103 18.73 -4.91 7.06
C GLU A 103 18.78 -6.05 6.05
N THR A 104 19.76 -6.04 5.19
CA THR A 104 20.04 -7.14 4.27
C THR A 104 20.44 -8.38 5.08
N ALA A 105 19.98 -9.54 4.68
CA ALA A 105 20.37 -10.81 5.30
C ALA A 105 21.86 -11.05 5.10
N VAL A 106 22.53 -11.49 6.17
CA VAL A 106 23.96 -11.88 6.09
C VAL A 106 24.16 -13.01 5.11
N GLU A 107 23.23 -13.97 5.09
CA GLU A 107 23.21 -15.09 4.18
C GLU A 107 21.91 -15.07 3.35
N PRO A 108 21.94 -14.55 2.10
CA PRO A 108 20.81 -14.65 1.19
C PRO A 108 20.44 -16.12 0.91
N ARG A 109 19.14 -16.40 0.91
CA ARG A 109 18.60 -17.75 0.69
C ARG A 109 17.57 -17.74 -0.42
N LYS A 110 17.32 -18.91 -1.00
CA LYS A 110 16.12 -19.13 -1.81
C LYS A 110 14.94 -19.36 -0.88
N CYS A 111 13.86 -18.62 -1.09
CA CYS A 111 12.65 -18.67 -0.26
C CYS A 111 11.43 -18.93 -1.13
N LEU A 112 10.63 -19.92 -0.78
CA LEU A 112 9.32 -20.15 -1.38
C LEU A 112 8.23 -19.68 -0.42
N VAL A 113 7.38 -18.79 -0.91
CA VAL A 113 6.15 -18.36 -0.22
C VAL A 113 4.97 -19.09 -0.85
N VAL A 114 4.23 -19.83 -0.05
CA VAL A 114 3.05 -20.57 -0.49
C VAL A 114 1.79 -19.79 -0.16
N GLY A 115 1.11 -19.34 -1.21
CA GLY A 115 -0.09 -18.51 -1.13
C GLY A 115 0.16 -17.04 -1.47
N ALA A 116 -0.45 -16.56 -2.55
CA ALA A 116 -0.37 -15.17 -3.02
C ALA A 116 -1.51 -14.29 -2.46
N GLY A 117 -1.96 -14.55 -1.24
CA GLY A 117 -2.83 -13.66 -0.49
C GLY A 117 -2.04 -12.48 0.13
N PRO A 118 -2.72 -11.51 0.79
CA PRO A 118 -2.05 -10.32 1.34
C PRO A 118 -0.87 -10.64 2.26
N ALA A 119 -1.00 -11.65 3.11
CA ALA A 119 0.06 -12.07 4.03
C ALA A 119 1.28 -12.63 3.29
N GLY A 120 1.06 -13.50 2.28
CA GLY A 120 2.14 -14.05 1.47
C GLY A 120 2.84 -13.00 0.63
N LEU A 121 2.09 -12.07 0.02
CA LEU A 121 2.68 -10.97 -0.74
C LEU A 121 3.49 -10.03 0.15
N ALA A 122 3.03 -9.75 1.38
CA ALA A 122 3.77 -8.95 2.34
C ALA A 122 5.05 -9.67 2.81
N ALA A 123 4.98 -10.99 3.07
CA ALA A 123 6.14 -11.80 3.43
C ALA A 123 7.17 -11.85 2.29
N ALA A 124 6.71 -12.11 1.06
CA ALA A 124 7.56 -12.12 -0.13
C ALA A 124 8.30 -10.78 -0.33
N ARG A 125 7.57 -9.66 -0.18
CA ARG A 125 8.16 -8.32 -0.23
C ARG A 125 9.25 -8.14 0.82
N MET A 126 9.00 -8.52 2.07
CA MET A 126 9.98 -8.36 3.15
C MET A 126 11.22 -9.24 2.91
N LEU A 127 11.03 -10.48 2.49
CA LEU A 127 12.15 -11.39 2.16
C LEU A 127 12.98 -10.83 1.02
N ALA A 128 12.36 -10.36 -0.07
CA ALA A 128 13.06 -9.77 -1.21
C ALA A 128 13.82 -8.48 -0.84
N LEU A 129 13.22 -7.61 -0.02
CA LEU A 129 13.89 -6.40 0.50
C LEU A 129 15.10 -6.74 1.38
N ARG A 130 15.10 -7.90 2.02
CA ARG A 130 16.24 -8.40 2.78
C ARG A 130 17.30 -9.12 1.89
N GLY A 131 17.10 -9.16 0.58
CA GLY A 131 18.07 -9.70 -0.38
C GLY A 131 17.94 -11.21 -0.64
N HIS A 132 16.86 -11.86 -0.18
CA HIS A 132 16.61 -13.26 -0.52
C HIS A 132 16.11 -13.40 -1.96
N ALA A 133 16.42 -14.53 -2.62
CA ALA A 133 15.78 -14.93 -3.87
C ALA A 133 14.40 -15.53 -3.56
N VAL A 134 13.33 -14.87 -3.99
CA VAL A 134 11.96 -15.21 -3.56
C VAL A 134 11.12 -15.69 -4.73
N ALA A 135 10.46 -16.84 -4.55
CA ALA A 135 9.37 -17.29 -5.39
C ALA A 135 8.07 -17.33 -4.58
N VAL A 136 6.95 -16.99 -5.22
CA VAL A 136 5.61 -17.12 -4.63
C VAL A 136 4.80 -18.07 -5.49
N CYS A 137 4.23 -19.13 -4.92
CA CYS A 137 3.31 -19.99 -5.64
C CYS A 137 1.89 -19.88 -5.07
N ASP A 138 0.91 -19.98 -5.96
CA ASP A 138 -0.50 -20.07 -5.59
C ASP A 138 -1.25 -20.94 -6.61
N ARG A 139 -2.13 -21.81 -6.11
CA ARG A 139 -3.00 -22.67 -6.95
C ARG A 139 -4.01 -21.87 -7.78
N GLN A 140 -4.30 -20.63 -7.37
CA GLN A 140 -5.21 -19.75 -8.09
C GLN A 140 -4.51 -19.07 -9.26
N PRO A 141 -5.23 -18.77 -10.36
CA PRO A 141 -4.67 -18.08 -11.52
C PRO A 141 -4.38 -16.60 -11.26
N GLN A 142 -4.81 -16.07 -10.12
CA GLN A 142 -4.66 -14.66 -9.76
C GLN A 142 -4.27 -14.50 -8.30
N ALA A 143 -3.29 -13.62 -8.04
CA ALA A 143 -2.91 -13.23 -6.69
C ALA A 143 -4.05 -12.45 -5.98
N GLY A 144 -4.02 -12.40 -4.65
CA GLY A 144 -4.93 -11.62 -3.81
C GLY A 144 -5.77 -12.44 -2.85
N GLY A 145 -5.94 -13.74 -3.08
CA GLY A 145 -6.67 -14.64 -2.18
C GLY A 145 -8.06 -14.10 -1.79
N ALA A 146 -8.40 -14.15 -0.51
CA ALA A 146 -9.67 -13.68 0.02
C ALA A 146 -9.94 -12.18 -0.21
N LEU A 147 -8.90 -11.38 -0.44
CA LEU A 147 -9.05 -9.93 -0.69
C LEU A 147 -9.88 -9.66 -1.95
N ARG A 148 -9.73 -10.49 -2.98
CA ARG A 148 -10.53 -10.39 -4.20
C ARG A 148 -12.02 -10.59 -3.95
N LEU A 149 -12.38 -11.49 -3.05
CA LEU A 149 -13.78 -11.70 -2.65
C LEU A 149 -14.28 -10.54 -1.79
N ALA A 150 -13.47 -10.09 -0.85
CA ALA A 150 -13.80 -8.98 0.05
C ALA A 150 -13.98 -7.64 -0.68
N SER A 151 -13.38 -7.47 -1.85
CA SER A 151 -13.50 -6.25 -2.67
C SER A 151 -14.77 -6.17 -3.53
N LYS A 152 -15.49 -7.28 -3.71
CA LYS A 152 -16.68 -7.35 -4.60
C LYS A 152 -17.89 -6.53 -4.14
N PRO A 153 -18.21 -6.45 -2.82
CA PRO A 153 -19.34 -5.65 -2.38
C PRO A 153 -19.19 -4.16 -2.79
N PRO A 154 -20.31 -3.45 -3.04
CA PRO A 154 -20.29 -2.03 -3.37
C PRO A 154 -19.50 -1.21 -2.33
N GLY A 155 -18.69 -0.26 -2.79
CA GLY A 155 -17.87 0.63 -1.95
C GLY A 155 -16.60 -0.02 -1.38
N ARG A 156 -16.27 -1.29 -1.74
CA ARG A 156 -15.08 -1.99 -1.25
C ARG A 156 -13.99 -2.21 -2.31
N SER A 157 -14.14 -1.67 -3.50
CA SER A 157 -13.16 -1.81 -4.59
C SER A 157 -11.76 -1.31 -4.21
N GLU A 158 -11.67 -0.34 -3.29
CA GLU A 158 -10.38 0.20 -2.79
C GLU A 158 -9.49 -0.84 -2.10
N LEU A 159 -10.04 -1.98 -1.67
CA LEU A 159 -9.25 -3.09 -1.16
C LEU A 159 -8.29 -3.66 -2.21
N MET A 160 -8.63 -3.52 -3.50
CA MET A 160 -7.75 -3.95 -4.58
C MET A 160 -6.52 -3.07 -4.75
N ASP A 161 -6.54 -1.83 -4.27
CA ASP A 161 -5.41 -0.91 -4.39
C ASP A 161 -4.15 -1.49 -3.71
N ILE A 162 -4.31 -2.18 -2.56
CA ILE A 162 -3.16 -2.81 -1.87
C ILE A 162 -2.60 -4.00 -2.66
N LEU A 163 -3.45 -4.74 -3.37
CA LEU A 163 -2.99 -5.82 -4.23
C LEU A 163 -2.18 -5.28 -5.41
N ASN A 164 -2.68 -4.23 -6.06
CA ASN A 164 -1.97 -3.57 -7.16
C ASN A 164 -0.60 -3.04 -6.69
N TYR A 165 -0.54 -2.44 -5.50
CA TYR A 165 0.70 -2.03 -4.87
C TYR A 165 1.69 -3.20 -4.68
N PHE A 166 1.23 -4.33 -4.11
CA PHE A 166 2.11 -5.49 -3.92
C PHE A 166 2.62 -6.04 -5.24
N MET A 167 1.77 -6.13 -6.26
CA MET A 167 2.19 -6.65 -7.57
C MET A 167 3.28 -5.78 -8.21
N GLU A 168 3.15 -4.45 -8.11
CA GLU A 168 4.15 -3.51 -8.61
C GLU A 168 5.47 -3.60 -7.83
N GLU A 169 5.39 -3.62 -6.48
CA GLU A 169 6.58 -3.74 -5.62
C GLU A 169 7.31 -5.07 -5.85
N LEU A 170 6.60 -6.19 -5.92
CA LEU A 170 7.19 -7.50 -6.12
C LEU A 170 7.82 -7.65 -7.51
N ALA A 171 7.22 -7.06 -8.54
CA ALA A 171 7.81 -6.99 -9.87
C ALA A 171 9.12 -6.19 -9.86
N GLY A 172 9.14 -5.03 -9.19
CA GLY A 172 10.36 -4.21 -9.02
C GLY A 172 11.45 -4.89 -8.20
N LEU A 173 11.08 -5.84 -7.34
CA LEU A 173 12.00 -6.65 -6.52
C LEU A 173 12.38 -7.99 -7.18
N ASN A 174 11.99 -8.23 -8.43
CA ASN A 174 12.25 -9.45 -9.18
C ASN A 174 11.77 -10.74 -8.48
N VAL A 175 10.64 -10.68 -7.78
CA VAL A 175 10.02 -11.86 -7.16
C VAL A 175 9.38 -12.74 -8.23
N ASP A 176 9.70 -14.03 -8.23
CA ASP A 176 9.16 -15.01 -9.17
C ASP A 176 7.72 -15.40 -8.77
N MET A 177 6.74 -14.95 -9.56
CA MET A 177 5.32 -15.19 -9.31
C MET A 177 4.82 -16.40 -10.11
N ARG A 178 4.62 -17.54 -9.44
CA ARG A 178 4.14 -18.81 -10.01
C ARG A 178 2.66 -19.04 -9.66
N LEU A 179 1.79 -18.31 -10.35
CA LEU A 179 0.34 -18.48 -10.23
C LEU A 179 -0.14 -19.71 -11.02
N ASN A 180 -1.33 -20.20 -10.70
CA ASN A 180 -1.90 -21.45 -11.25
C ASN A 180 -0.98 -22.66 -11.00
N ARG A 181 -0.21 -22.61 -9.92
CA ARG A 181 0.75 -23.65 -9.51
C ARG A 181 0.59 -23.97 -8.03
N ALA A 182 0.06 -25.13 -7.72
CA ALA A 182 0.01 -25.63 -6.36
C ALA A 182 1.41 -26.08 -5.90
N LEU A 183 1.64 -26.04 -4.59
CA LEU A 183 2.82 -26.64 -4.01
C LEU A 183 2.78 -28.14 -4.18
N ASP A 184 3.84 -28.73 -4.75
CA ASP A 184 4.11 -30.14 -4.86
C ASP A 184 5.61 -30.45 -4.70
N GLU A 185 5.96 -31.74 -4.68
CA GLU A 185 7.36 -32.16 -4.53
C GLU A 185 8.23 -31.71 -5.73
N GLU A 186 7.67 -31.66 -6.93
CA GLU A 186 8.38 -31.24 -8.12
C GLU A 186 8.79 -29.77 -7.99
N LEU A 187 7.87 -28.90 -7.54
CA LEU A 187 8.13 -27.48 -7.34
C LEU A 187 9.25 -27.27 -6.29
N LEU A 188 9.24 -28.04 -5.20
CA LEU A 188 10.29 -27.99 -4.17
C LEU A 188 11.66 -28.37 -4.69
N ARG A 189 11.74 -29.33 -5.63
CA ARG A 189 13.02 -29.77 -6.21
C ARG A 189 13.61 -28.77 -7.23
N THR A 190 12.75 -27.87 -7.78
CA THR A 190 13.16 -26.88 -8.79
C THR A 190 13.58 -25.52 -8.20
N LEU A 191 13.52 -25.38 -6.89
CA LEU A 191 13.98 -24.19 -6.13
C LEU A 191 15.45 -24.32 -5.75
#